data_3d31cd204bf93becc7c1ca419af525b4
#
_entry.id   3d31cd204bf93becc7c1ca419af525b4
#
_cell.length_a   1.000
_cell.length_b   1.000
_cell.length_c   1.000
_cell.angle_alpha   90.00
_cell.angle_beta   90.00
_cell.angle_gamma   90.00
#
_symmetry.space_group_name_H-M   'P 1'
#
loop_
_entity.id
_entity.type
_entity.pdbx_description
1 polymer ?
#
loop_
_entity_poly.entity_id
_entity_poly.type
_entity_poly.pdbx_seq_one_letter_code
_entity_poly.pdbx_strand_id
1 'polypeptide(L)'
;MVPVMIDGEHVKLATITYKPTGPGPFPTLIFHHGSAGRGNDPSIFTRPYDPRTLAQWFTARGWAVVLPSRRGRGGSEGRYDEGLSNDREQGYSCDPTLSISGAERALRDIDAITPTILAQPFVDRARIAVGGLSRGGILAIAWSARQSAVPRAAINFVGGWRGSVCANASVINPNLFNRGAAFGQPTIWLYGDQDPYYPLWHSRSNFAAYQQAGGRGAFHEYEPPAGLNGHQISSAPSLWTPALEAYLAAQGLPAKAP
;
A
#
# COMPACT_ATOMS: atom_id res chain seq x y z
N MET A 1 -9.58 14.92 8.55
CA MET A 1 -9.10 14.31 9.81
C MET A 1 -10.16 13.34 10.30
N VAL A 2 -9.83 12.09 10.48
CA VAL A 2 -10.72 11.01 10.89
C VAL A 2 -10.34 10.56 12.30
N PRO A 3 -11.23 10.71 13.30
CA PRO A 3 -10.94 10.25 14.66
C PRO A 3 -11.02 8.72 14.71
N VAL A 4 -10.02 8.12 15.32
CA VAL A 4 -9.91 6.67 15.53
C VAL A 4 -9.35 6.36 16.92
N MET A 5 -9.58 5.14 17.40
CA MET A 5 -8.94 4.61 18.60
C MET A 5 -7.80 3.68 18.20
N ILE A 6 -6.58 3.97 18.63
CA ILE A 6 -5.41 3.15 18.33
C ILE A 6 -4.61 2.95 19.62
N ASP A 7 -4.35 1.69 19.96
CA ASP A 7 -3.58 1.31 21.16
C ASP A 7 -4.13 1.96 22.47
N GLY A 8 -5.46 2.20 22.55
CA GLY A 8 -6.12 2.84 23.68
C GLY A 8 -6.12 4.38 23.67
N GLU A 9 -5.56 5.00 22.64
CA GLU A 9 -5.48 6.46 22.50
C GLU A 9 -6.41 6.97 21.39
N HIS A 10 -7.03 8.12 21.61
CA HIS A 10 -7.74 8.86 20.57
C HIS A 10 -6.74 9.57 19.67
N VAL A 11 -6.76 9.26 18.38
CA VAL A 11 -5.86 9.83 17.37
C VAL A 11 -6.67 10.26 16.16
N LYS A 12 -6.31 11.39 15.55
CA LYS A 12 -6.92 11.82 14.27
C LYS A 12 -5.96 11.53 13.13
N LEU A 13 -6.43 10.72 12.17
CA LEU A 13 -5.68 10.42 10.96
C LEU A 13 -6.14 11.29 9.79
N ALA A 14 -5.18 11.89 9.08
CA ALA A 14 -5.45 12.64 7.86
C ALA A 14 -5.84 11.67 6.73
N THR A 15 -6.77 12.11 5.89
CA THR A 15 -7.26 11.31 4.75
C THR A 15 -7.51 12.22 3.57
N ILE A 16 -7.01 11.83 2.39
CA ILE A 16 -7.35 12.45 1.11
C ILE A 16 -8.35 11.51 0.42
N THR A 17 -9.39 12.08 -0.20
CA THR A 17 -10.39 11.29 -0.92
C THR A 17 -10.60 11.87 -2.32
N TYR A 18 -10.50 11.01 -3.31
CA TYR A 18 -10.91 11.25 -4.68
C TYR A 18 -12.14 10.41 -4.96
N LYS A 19 -13.17 10.99 -5.57
CA LYS A 19 -14.37 10.24 -5.96
C LYS A 19 -15.01 10.83 -7.20
N PRO A 20 -15.75 10.01 -7.97
CA PRO A 20 -16.59 10.52 -9.04
C PRO A 20 -17.64 11.51 -8.51
N THR A 21 -18.25 12.26 -9.44
CA THR A 21 -19.44 13.09 -9.13
C THR A 21 -20.63 12.19 -8.78
N GLY A 22 -21.52 12.69 -7.94
CA GLY A 22 -22.71 11.97 -7.50
C GLY A 22 -22.62 11.39 -6.09
N PRO A 23 -23.71 10.79 -5.61
CA PRO A 23 -23.81 10.32 -4.23
C PRO A 23 -23.10 8.97 -3.97
N GLY A 24 -22.88 8.16 -4.98
CA GLY A 24 -22.42 6.77 -4.84
C GLY A 24 -23.58 5.81 -4.55
N PRO A 25 -23.34 4.64 -3.93
CA PRO A 25 -22.04 4.20 -3.45
C PRO A 25 -21.08 3.78 -4.60
N PHE A 26 -19.79 4.04 -4.43
CA PHE A 26 -18.76 3.72 -5.41
C PHE A 26 -17.92 2.52 -4.97
N PRO A 27 -17.46 1.64 -5.88
CA PRO A 27 -16.35 0.75 -5.60
C PRO A 27 -15.19 1.59 -5.07
N THR A 28 -14.50 1.11 -4.04
CA THR A 28 -13.54 1.96 -3.31
C THR A 28 -12.19 1.28 -3.18
N LEU A 29 -11.15 2.00 -3.60
CA LEU A 29 -9.77 1.66 -3.33
C LEU A 29 -9.29 2.37 -2.06
N ILE A 30 -8.85 1.61 -1.07
CA ILE A 30 -8.10 2.13 0.07
C ILE A 30 -6.62 1.98 -0.27
N PHE A 31 -5.91 3.11 -0.45
CA PHE A 31 -4.55 3.08 -0.97
C PHE A 31 -3.54 3.66 0.04
N HIS A 32 -2.55 2.86 0.38
CA HIS A 32 -1.59 3.16 1.43
C HIS A 32 -0.29 3.75 0.89
N HIS A 33 0.18 4.81 1.55
CA HIS A 33 1.42 5.51 1.22
C HIS A 33 2.67 4.69 1.54
N GLY A 34 3.77 5.03 0.86
CA GLY A 34 5.10 4.49 1.12
C GLY A 34 5.80 5.11 2.35
N SER A 35 7.12 4.94 2.39
CA SER A 35 7.98 5.50 3.42
C SER A 35 8.08 7.03 3.35
N ALA A 36 8.67 7.65 4.37
CA ALA A 36 9.03 9.07 4.40
C ALA A 36 10.54 9.22 4.14
N GLY A 37 10.92 9.18 2.88
CA GLY A 37 12.33 9.23 2.50
C GLY A 37 13.15 8.14 3.20
N ARG A 38 14.26 8.50 3.84
CA ARG A 38 15.09 7.58 4.64
C ARG A 38 14.59 7.40 6.09
N GLY A 39 13.55 8.15 6.50
CA GLY A 39 12.99 8.10 7.85
C GLY A 39 13.72 8.99 8.87
N ASN A 40 14.67 9.79 8.45
CA ASN A 40 15.48 10.66 9.30
C ASN A 40 15.26 12.17 9.09
N ASP A 41 14.32 12.52 8.22
CA ASP A 41 13.95 13.92 7.96
C ASP A 41 12.51 14.19 8.40
N PRO A 42 12.28 14.81 9.57
CA PRO A 42 10.95 15.12 10.06
C PRO A 42 10.13 16.03 9.14
N SER A 43 10.79 16.86 8.31
CA SER A 43 10.10 17.75 7.37
C SER A 43 9.31 16.99 6.29
N ILE A 44 9.72 15.75 5.99
CA ILE A 44 9.03 14.88 5.04
C ILE A 44 7.80 14.21 5.68
N PHE A 45 7.79 14.04 7.02
CA PHE A 45 6.70 13.33 7.69
C PHE A 45 5.36 14.06 7.54
N THR A 46 5.38 15.38 7.60
CA THR A 46 4.17 16.23 7.50
C THR A 46 3.64 16.37 6.07
N ARG A 47 4.42 16.01 5.06
CA ARG A 47 4.01 16.12 3.66
C ARG A 47 2.94 15.06 3.34
N PRO A 48 1.77 15.46 2.81
CA PRO A 48 0.77 14.51 2.39
C PRO A 48 1.29 13.67 1.20
N TYR A 49 0.88 12.41 1.15
CA TYR A 49 1.09 11.57 -0.02
C TYR A 49 -0.13 11.68 -0.94
N ASP A 50 0.08 12.19 -2.14
CA ASP A 50 -0.97 12.41 -3.12
C ASP A 50 -0.60 11.79 -4.49
N PRO A 51 -0.92 10.51 -4.73
CA PRO A 51 -0.70 9.83 -6.01
C PRO A 51 -1.79 10.21 -7.03
N ARG A 52 -1.86 11.48 -7.39
CA ARG A 52 -2.95 12.08 -8.17
C ARG A 52 -3.21 11.34 -9.48
N THR A 53 -2.17 10.97 -10.22
CA THR A 53 -2.30 10.25 -11.50
C THR A 53 -2.99 8.89 -11.32
N LEU A 54 -2.59 8.12 -10.28
CA LEU A 54 -3.23 6.85 -9.95
C LEU A 54 -4.68 7.08 -9.51
N ALA A 55 -4.93 8.06 -8.64
CA ALA A 55 -6.27 8.36 -8.18
C ALA A 55 -7.21 8.77 -9.33
N GLN A 56 -6.72 9.58 -10.27
CA GLN A 56 -7.46 9.95 -11.49
C GLN A 56 -7.77 8.73 -12.38
N TRP A 57 -6.83 7.79 -12.51
CA TRP A 57 -7.07 6.57 -13.28
C TRP A 57 -8.24 5.76 -12.70
N PHE A 58 -8.31 5.62 -11.37
CA PHE A 58 -9.40 4.93 -10.69
C PHE A 58 -10.72 5.71 -10.77
N THR A 59 -10.69 7.01 -10.53
CA THR A 59 -11.93 7.82 -10.55
C THR A 59 -12.54 7.89 -11.94
N ALA A 60 -11.74 7.90 -13.01
CA ALA A 60 -12.22 7.80 -14.39
C ALA A 60 -12.92 6.47 -14.69
N ARG A 61 -12.71 5.44 -13.84
CA ARG A 61 -13.37 4.11 -13.91
C ARG A 61 -14.50 3.95 -12.88
N GLY A 62 -14.96 5.04 -12.31
CA GLY A 62 -16.08 5.06 -11.37
C GLY A 62 -15.71 4.68 -9.93
N TRP A 63 -14.42 4.62 -9.57
CA TRP A 63 -13.98 4.29 -8.23
C TRP A 63 -13.82 5.53 -7.34
N ALA A 64 -14.13 5.39 -6.07
CA ALA A 64 -13.57 6.25 -5.04
C ALA A 64 -12.17 5.76 -4.65
N VAL A 65 -11.27 6.68 -4.36
CA VAL A 65 -9.92 6.38 -3.83
C VAL A 65 -9.75 7.11 -2.51
N VAL A 66 -9.50 6.37 -1.46
CA VAL A 66 -9.29 6.89 -0.11
C VAL A 66 -7.84 6.63 0.30
N LEU A 67 -7.14 7.70 0.67
CA LEU A 67 -5.72 7.73 0.96
C LEU A 67 -5.51 8.08 2.44
N PRO A 68 -5.63 7.12 3.37
CA PRO A 68 -5.38 7.39 4.78
C PRO A 68 -3.88 7.53 5.03
N SER A 69 -3.50 8.54 5.81
CA SER A 69 -2.14 8.72 6.30
C SER A 69 -2.02 8.07 7.68
N ARG A 70 -1.01 7.22 7.87
CA ARG A 70 -0.72 6.59 9.16
C ARG A 70 -0.20 7.60 10.18
N ARG A 71 -0.18 7.24 11.48
CA ARG A 71 0.25 8.14 12.58
C ARG A 71 1.56 8.88 12.25
N GLY A 72 1.58 10.18 12.47
CA GLY A 72 2.72 11.06 12.24
C GLY A 72 3.05 11.33 10.76
N ARG A 73 2.15 10.94 9.81
CA ARG A 73 2.32 11.20 8.37
C ARG A 73 1.22 12.11 7.84
N GLY A 74 1.60 13.02 6.89
CA GLY A 74 0.64 13.78 6.10
C GLY A 74 -0.33 14.63 6.91
N GLY A 75 0.04 15.09 8.10
CA GLY A 75 -0.81 15.82 9.03
C GLY A 75 -1.60 14.94 10.01
N SER A 76 -1.45 13.61 9.98
CA SER A 76 -1.99 12.74 11.03
C SER A 76 -1.33 13.00 12.38
N GLU A 77 -2.11 12.94 13.44
CA GLU A 77 -1.62 13.01 14.82
C GLU A 77 -0.74 11.80 15.17
N GLY A 78 -0.08 11.89 16.31
CA GLY A 78 0.82 10.87 16.82
C GLY A 78 2.24 10.98 16.25
N ARG A 79 3.14 10.18 16.80
CA ARG A 79 4.54 10.15 16.38
C ARG A 79 4.73 9.22 15.19
N TYR A 80 5.50 9.67 14.19
CA TYR A 80 5.90 8.77 13.10
C TYR A 80 6.92 7.75 13.60
N ASP A 81 6.59 6.48 13.47
CA ASP A 81 7.48 5.38 13.78
C ASP A 81 7.11 4.10 13.03
N GLU A 82 7.78 3.85 11.94
CA GLU A 82 7.63 2.66 11.12
C GLU A 82 8.94 1.85 11.07
N GLY A 83 9.44 1.47 12.26
CA GLY A 83 10.68 0.71 12.40
C GLY A 83 11.92 1.57 12.20
N LEU A 84 11.96 2.70 12.86
CA LEU A 84 13.13 3.57 12.91
C LEU A 84 14.17 3.00 13.88
N SER A 85 15.45 3.31 13.62
CA SER A 85 16.55 3.03 14.54
C SER A 85 16.35 3.79 15.85
N ASN A 86 16.94 3.30 16.94
CA ASN A 86 16.96 4.01 18.24
C ASN A 86 17.59 5.39 18.09
N ASP A 87 18.68 5.46 17.33
CA ASP A 87 19.22 6.71 16.82
C ASP A 87 18.43 7.11 15.55
N ARG A 88 17.60 8.14 15.67
CA ARG A 88 16.70 8.62 14.61
C ARG A 88 17.43 9.21 13.41
N GLU A 89 18.68 9.65 13.56
CA GLU A 89 19.49 10.17 12.46
C GLU A 89 19.82 9.08 11.43
N GLN A 90 19.90 7.83 11.87
CA GLN A 90 20.08 6.68 10.99
C GLN A 90 18.83 6.31 10.19
N GLY A 91 17.66 6.85 10.54
CA GLY A 91 16.41 6.57 9.88
C GLY A 91 15.89 5.14 10.11
N TYR A 92 15.40 4.49 9.05
CA TYR A 92 14.81 3.15 9.17
C TYR A 92 15.85 2.08 9.51
N SER A 93 15.54 1.29 10.52
CA SER A 93 16.39 0.19 10.99
C SER A 93 16.40 -0.99 10.02
N CYS A 94 17.56 -1.62 9.88
CA CYS A 94 17.72 -2.93 9.24
C CYS A 94 17.63 -4.09 10.25
N ASP A 95 17.38 -3.80 11.53
CA ASP A 95 17.08 -4.81 12.54
C ASP A 95 15.69 -5.41 12.28
N PRO A 96 15.54 -6.76 12.22
CA PRO A 96 14.26 -7.40 11.96
C PRO A 96 13.20 -7.08 13.01
N THR A 97 13.56 -7.01 14.29
CA THR A 97 12.62 -6.76 15.38
C THR A 97 12.03 -5.35 15.26
N LEU A 98 12.88 -4.34 15.11
CA LEU A 98 12.42 -2.95 14.93
C LEU A 98 11.62 -2.78 13.64
N SER A 99 12.08 -3.36 12.54
CA SER A 99 11.39 -3.29 11.24
C SER A 99 10.01 -3.93 11.30
N ILE A 100 9.89 -5.14 11.84
CA ILE A 100 8.63 -5.88 11.93
C ILE A 100 7.68 -5.19 12.94
N SER A 101 8.17 -4.73 14.07
CA SER A 101 7.38 -3.96 15.03
C SER A 101 6.81 -2.68 14.42
N GLY A 102 7.62 -1.97 13.61
CA GLY A 102 7.16 -0.79 12.88
C GLY A 102 6.07 -1.10 11.84
N ALA A 103 6.17 -2.24 11.16
CA ALA A 103 5.13 -2.70 10.24
C ALA A 103 3.84 -3.08 10.98
N GLU A 104 3.94 -3.74 12.13
CA GLU A 104 2.77 -4.04 12.97
C GLU A 104 2.07 -2.78 13.46
N ARG A 105 2.85 -1.77 13.84
CA ARG A 105 2.29 -0.47 14.21
C ARG A 105 1.52 0.15 13.05
N ALA A 106 2.08 0.12 11.85
CA ALA A 106 1.43 0.61 10.64
C ALA A 106 0.14 -0.18 10.31
N LEU A 107 0.14 -1.50 10.48
CA LEU A 107 -1.05 -2.34 10.28
C LEU A 107 -2.16 -2.02 11.28
N ARG A 108 -1.83 -1.70 12.56
CA ARG A 108 -2.84 -1.24 13.53
C ARG A 108 -3.48 0.09 13.12
N ASP A 109 -2.74 0.99 12.51
CA ASP A 109 -3.30 2.24 11.98
C ASP A 109 -4.31 1.96 10.85
N ILE A 110 -4.00 1.00 9.98
CA ILE A 110 -4.89 0.56 8.89
C ILE A 110 -6.15 -0.12 9.47
N ASP A 111 -5.97 -1.02 10.45
CA ASP A 111 -7.10 -1.68 11.12
C ASP A 111 -8.06 -0.66 11.76
N ALA A 112 -7.52 0.37 12.41
CA ALA A 112 -8.32 1.36 13.13
C ALA A 112 -9.11 2.31 12.21
N ILE A 113 -8.53 2.70 11.07
CA ILE A 113 -9.20 3.66 10.18
C ILE A 113 -10.18 3.00 9.21
N THR A 114 -9.96 1.74 8.86
CA THR A 114 -10.77 1.04 7.85
C THR A 114 -12.27 1.03 8.18
N PRO A 115 -12.73 0.74 9.41
CA PRO A 115 -14.16 0.76 9.73
C PRO A 115 -14.81 2.11 9.47
N THR A 116 -14.11 3.21 9.76
CA THR A 116 -14.61 4.57 9.51
C THR A 116 -14.68 4.89 8.01
N ILE A 117 -13.74 4.40 7.21
CA ILE A 117 -13.80 4.52 5.75
C ILE A 117 -14.99 3.73 5.21
N LEU A 118 -15.18 2.49 5.65
CA LEU A 118 -16.27 1.64 5.22
C LEU A 118 -17.67 2.16 5.63
N ALA A 119 -17.74 3.00 6.65
CA ALA A 119 -18.98 3.64 7.10
C ALA A 119 -19.37 4.87 6.26
N GLN A 120 -18.50 5.35 5.36
CA GLN A 120 -18.81 6.50 4.53
C GLN A 120 -19.95 6.18 3.54
N PRO A 121 -20.94 7.06 3.37
CA PRO A 121 -22.12 6.79 2.53
C PRO A 121 -21.79 6.61 1.04
N PHE A 122 -20.64 7.12 0.58
CA PHE A 122 -20.19 6.95 -0.80
C PHE A 122 -19.44 5.62 -1.04
N VAL A 123 -19.18 4.81 -0.03
CA VAL A 123 -18.40 3.57 -0.14
C VAL A 123 -19.31 2.37 -0.38
N ASP A 124 -19.08 1.66 -1.47
CA ASP A 124 -19.66 0.35 -1.69
C ASP A 124 -18.85 -0.73 -0.96
N ARG A 125 -19.36 -1.18 0.16
CA ARG A 125 -18.71 -2.18 1.03
C ARG A 125 -18.53 -3.55 0.37
N ALA A 126 -19.29 -3.87 -0.66
CA ALA A 126 -19.16 -5.12 -1.41
C ALA A 126 -18.05 -5.08 -2.47
N ARG A 127 -17.57 -3.88 -2.82
CA ARG A 127 -16.58 -3.65 -3.89
C ARG A 127 -15.39 -2.85 -3.37
N ILE A 128 -14.64 -3.44 -2.45
CA ILE A 128 -13.44 -2.84 -1.84
C ILE A 128 -12.18 -3.45 -2.46
N ALA A 129 -11.25 -2.62 -2.85
CA ALA A 129 -9.87 -2.99 -3.11
C ALA A 129 -8.93 -2.35 -2.09
N VAL A 130 -7.87 -3.03 -1.71
CA VAL A 130 -6.78 -2.46 -0.95
C VAL A 130 -5.54 -2.40 -1.84
N GLY A 131 -4.76 -1.34 -1.72
CA GLY A 131 -3.53 -1.22 -2.49
C GLY A 131 -2.53 -0.30 -1.80
N GLY A 132 -1.35 -0.19 -2.38
CA GLY A 132 -0.35 0.73 -1.87
C GLY A 132 0.92 0.75 -2.70
N LEU A 133 1.75 1.75 -2.40
CA LEU A 133 3.07 1.95 -3.00
C LEU A 133 4.16 1.67 -1.98
N SER A 134 5.23 0.97 -2.39
CA SER A 134 6.41 0.78 -1.54
C SER A 134 6.02 0.11 -0.21
N ARG A 135 6.29 0.71 0.95
CA ARG A 135 5.80 0.19 2.24
C ARG A 135 4.28 0.04 2.29
N GLY A 136 3.53 0.91 1.60
CA GLY A 136 2.09 0.75 1.46
C GLY A 136 1.68 -0.50 0.68
N GLY A 137 2.46 -0.89 -0.32
CA GLY A 137 2.23 -2.10 -1.12
C GLY A 137 2.36 -3.37 -0.29
N ILE A 138 3.47 -3.53 0.45
CA ILE A 138 3.64 -4.69 1.33
C ILE A 138 2.61 -4.72 2.46
N LEU A 139 2.23 -3.54 3.01
CA LEU A 139 1.18 -3.46 4.02
C LEU A 139 -0.18 -3.85 3.45
N ALA A 140 -0.51 -3.45 2.22
CA ALA A 140 -1.76 -3.84 1.56
C ALA A 140 -1.87 -5.36 1.39
N ILE A 141 -0.78 -6.02 0.99
CA ILE A 141 -0.73 -7.48 0.90
C ILE A 141 -0.87 -8.11 2.29
N ALA A 142 -0.07 -7.68 3.27
CA ALA A 142 -0.14 -8.23 4.64
C ALA A 142 -1.52 -8.05 5.28
N TRP A 143 -2.14 -6.89 5.06
CA TRP A 143 -3.45 -6.55 5.62
C TRP A 143 -4.60 -7.31 4.96
N SER A 144 -4.50 -7.64 3.67
CA SER A 144 -5.59 -8.31 2.94
C SER A 144 -6.05 -9.62 3.59
N ALA A 145 -5.14 -10.38 4.20
CA ALA A 145 -5.49 -11.59 4.92
C ALA A 145 -5.98 -11.35 6.35
N ARG A 146 -5.58 -10.22 6.99
CA ARG A 146 -6.09 -9.86 8.34
C ARG A 146 -7.59 -9.56 8.33
N GLN A 147 -8.06 -9.00 7.23
CA GLN A 147 -9.45 -8.59 7.04
C GLN A 147 -10.01 -9.21 5.75
N SER A 148 -9.77 -10.51 5.56
CA SER A 148 -10.04 -11.22 4.30
C SER A 148 -11.50 -11.14 3.80
N ALA A 149 -12.43 -10.79 4.67
CA ALA A 149 -13.84 -10.56 4.28
C ALA A 149 -14.10 -9.15 3.71
N VAL A 150 -13.14 -8.23 3.81
CA VAL A 150 -13.30 -6.83 3.39
C VAL A 150 -12.85 -6.61 1.96
N PRO A 151 -11.57 -6.83 1.57
CA PRO A 151 -11.13 -6.56 0.22
C PRO A 151 -11.47 -7.71 -0.74
N ARG A 152 -11.88 -7.34 -1.96
CA ARG A 152 -12.04 -8.25 -3.09
C ARG A 152 -10.77 -8.31 -3.95
N ALA A 153 -9.89 -7.32 -3.81
CA ALA A 153 -8.64 -7.21 -4.56
C ALA A 153 -7.53 -6.62 -3.68
N ALA A 154 -6.29 -7.07 -3.90
CA ALA A 154 -5.10 -6.54 -3.25
C ALA A 154 -4.05 -6.20 -4.31
N ILE A 155 -3.61 -4.94 -4.33
CA ILE A 155 -2.78 -4.34 -5.38
C ILE A 155 -1.46 -3.85 -4.78
N ASN A 156 -0.36 -4.40 -5.25
CA ASN A 156 0.98 -4.10 -4.76
C ASN A 156 1.79 -3.36 -5.84
N PHE A 157 1.98 -2.05 -5.67
CA PHE A 157 2.90 -1.27 -6.49
C PHE A 157 4.27 -1.20 -5.82
N VAL A 158 5.27 -1.81 -6.44
CA VAL A 158 6.68 -1.79 -6.02
C VAL A 158 6.87 -1.96 -4.51
N GLY A 159 6.11 -2.90 -3.93
CA GLY A 159 6.04 -3.06 -2.49
C GLY A 159 7.29 -3.66 -1.87
N GLY A 160 7.57 -3.21 -0.67
CA GLY A 160 8.65 -3.71 0.17
C GLY A 160 8.76 -2.89 1.44
N TRP A 161 9.32 -3.47 2.49
CA TRP A 161 9.55 -2.80 3.76
C TRP A 161 10.98 -2.29 3.89
N ARG A 162 11.94 -3.14 3.51
CA ARG A 162 13.37 -2.80 3.46
C ARG A 162 13.91 -3.06 2.06
N GLY A 163 14.68 -2.09 1.56
CA GLY A 163 15.34 -2.22 0.27
C GLY A 163 16.47 -3.27 0.29
N SER A 164 16.91 -3.69 -0.89
CA SER A 164 17.93 -4.72 -1.08
C SER A 164 19.29 -4.42 -0.42
N VAL A 165 19.58 -3.14 -0.13
CA VAL A 165 20.80 -2.73 0.59
C VAL A 165 20.78 -3.10 2.08
N CYS A 166 19.63 -3.44 2.64
CA CYS A 166 19.52 -3.92 4.00
C CYS A 166 19.85 -5.42 4.05
N ALA A 167 20.88 -5.81 4.78
CA ALA A 167 21.30 -7.21 4.89
C ALA A 167 20.19 -8.16 5.34
N ASN A 168 19.25 -7.68 6.15
CA ASN A 168 18.11 -8.45 6.65
C ASN A 168 16.83 -8.31 5.79
N ALA A 169 16.90 -7.67 4.62
CA ALA A 169 15.72 -7.48 3.77
C ALA A 169 15.07 -8.80 3.34
N SER A 170 15.90 -9.85 3.10
CA SER A 170 15.45 -11.21 2.76
C SER A 170 14.76 -11.97 3.90
N VAL A 171 14.85 -11.47 5.12
CA VAL A 171 14.09 -11.96 6.29
C VAL A 171 12.87 -11.11 6.55
N ILE A 172 13.03 -9.80 6.51
CA ILE A 172 11.99 -8.82 6.87
C ILE A 172 10.84 -8.84 5.85
N ASN A 173 11.14 -8.72 4.56
CA ASN A 173 10.11 -8.61 3.54
C ASN A 173 9.27 -9.89 3.40
N PRO A 174 9.85 -11.10 3.28
CA PRO A 174 9.06 -12.32 3.26
C PRO A 174 8.21 -12.52 4.52
N ASN A 175 8.73 -12.20 5.72
CA ASN A 175 7.94 -12.26 6.94
C ASN A 175 6.65 -11.44 6.85
N LEU A 176 6.72 -10.26 6.27
CA LEU A 176 5.57 -9.37 6.14
C LEU A 176 4.66 -9.77 4.98
N PHE A 177 5.19 -10.08 3.80
CA PHE A 177 4.39 -10.51 2.66
C PHE A 177 3.63 -11.81 2.92
N ASN A 178 4.27 -12.78 3.55
CA ASN A 178 3.69 -14.10 3.84
C ASN A 178 2.46 -14.02 4.75
N ARG A 179 2.30 -12.92 5.52
CA ARG A 179 1.06 -12.67 6.28
C ARG A 179 -0.17 -12.53 5.40
N GLY A 180 0.02 -12.05 4.17
CA GLY A 180 -1.04 -11.97 3.17
C GLY A 180 -1.33 -13.27 2.42
N ALA A 181 -0.52 -14.33 2.63
CA ALA A 181 -0.65 -15.57 1.87
C ALA A 181 -2.00 -16.29 2.07
N ALA A 182 -2.63 -16.09 3.23
CA ALA A 182 -3.97 -16.62 3.53
C ALA A 182 -5.12 -15.81 2.91
N PHE A 183 -4.83 -14.76 2.14
CA PHE A 183 -5.86 -14.01 1.42
C PHE A 183 -6.54 -14.89 0.36
N GLY A 184 -7.85 -15.04 0.46
CA GLY A 184 -8.62 -15.99 -0.36
C GLY A 184 -8.69 -15.68 -1.85
N GLN A 185 -8.26 -14.46 -2.27
CA GLN A 185 -8.25 -14.03 -3.66
C GLN A 185 -6.80 -13.90 -4.18
N PRO A 186 -6.58 -14.03 -5.49
CA PRO A 186 -5.28 -13.69 -6.08
C PRO A 186 -4.93 -12.22 -5.85
N THR A 187 -3.64 -11.93 -5.73
CA THR A 187 -3.09 -10.56 -5.63
C THR A 187 -2.40 -10.14 -6.93
N ILE A 188 -2.25 -8.83 -7.18
CA ILE A 188 -1.46 -8.34 -8.31
C ILE A 188 -0.26 -7.55 -7.81
N TRP A 189 0.90 -7.83 -8.40
CA TRP A 189 2.20 -7.25 -8.05
C TRP A 189 2.78 -6.58 -9.30
N LEU A 190 2.99 -5.27 -9.22
CA LEU A 190 3.39 -4.41 -10.32
C LEU A 190 4.73 -3.77 -9.99
N TYR A 191 5.79 -4.16 -10.69
CA TYR A 191 7.16 -3.74 -10.41
C TYR A 191 7.83 -3.17 -11.65
N GLY A 192 8.66 -2.15 -11.45
CA GLY A 192 9.47 -1.55 -12.52
C GLY A 192 10.93 -1.98 -12.42
N ASP A 193 11.56 -2.13 -13.58
CA ASP A 193 13.01 -2.27 -13.64
C ASP A 193 13.70 -0.98 -13.21
N GLN A 194 14.98 -1.06 -12.85
CA GLN A 194 15.76 0.08 -12.35
C GLN A 194 15.16 0.73 -11.09
N ASP A 195 14.43 -0.03 -10.26
CA ASP A 195 14.01 0.44 -8.95
C ASP A 195 15.22 0.53 -8.01
N PRO A 196 15.57 1.73 -7.49
CA PRO A 196 16.77 1.90 -6.66
C PRO A 196 16.64 1.27 -5.27
N TYR A 197 15.44 0.84 -4.87
CA TYR A 197 15.17 0.24 -3.57
C TYR A 197 14.88 -1.25 -3.66
N TYR A 198 14.06 -1.65 -4.64
CA TYR A 198 13.55 -3.00 -4.82
C TYR A 198 13.84 -3.50 -6.24
N PRO A 199 15.10 -3.80 -6.57
CA PRO A 199 15.45 -4.34 -7.89
C PRO A 199 14.65 -5.62 -8.16
N LEU A 200 14.38 -5.92 -9.43
CA LEU A 200 13.49 -7.02 -9.83
C LEU A 200 13.88 -8.36 -9.24
N TRP A 201 15.17 -8.68 -9.15
CA TRP A 201 15.63 -9.94 -8.54
C TRP A 201 15.18 -10.08 -7.08
N HIS A 202 15.26 -8.98 -6.30
CA HIS A 202 14.81 -8.92 -4.91
C HIS A 202 13.29 -9.08 -4.80
N SER A 203 12.55 -8.40 -5.68
CA SER A 203 11.10 -8.43 -5.71
C SER A 203 10.55 -9.78 -6.14
N ARG A 204 11.19 -10.43 -7.13
CA ARG A 204 10.88 -11.81 -7.55
C ARG A 204 11.09 -12.80 -6.40
N SER A 205 12.18 -12.66 -5.64
CA SER A 205 12.43 -13.51 -4.47
C SER A 205 11.36 -13.37 -3.39
N ASN A 206 10.89 -12.14 -3.14
CA ASN A 206 9.80 -11.88 -2.20
C ASN A 206 8.48 -12.50 -2.70
N PHE A 207 8.18 -12.39 -3.99
CA PHE A 207 6.98 -12.99 -4.58
C PHE A 207 7.03 -14.53 -4.55
N ALA A 208 8.18 -15.11 -4.84
CA ALA A 208 8.39 -16.56 -4.74
C ALA A 208 8.17 -17.05 -3.30
N ALA A 209 8.70 -16.35 -2.29
CA ALA A 209 8.47 -16.68 -0.88
C ALA A 209 6.98 -16.57 -0.50
N TYR A 210 6.28 -15.54 -1.00
CA TYR A 210 4.83 -15.38 -0.81
C TYR A 210 4.04 -16.55 -1.43
N GLN A 211 4.42 -17.01 -2.63
CA GLN A 211 3.80 -18.18 -3.27
C GLN A 211 4.09 -19.47 -2.50
N GLN A 212 5.32 -19.68 -2.02
CA GLN A 212 5.69 -20.82 -1.19
C GLN A 212 4.90 -20.88 0.12
N ALA A 213 4.52 -19.72 0.66
CA ALA A 213 3.65 -19.63 1.83
C ALA A 213 2.16 -19.87 1.51
N GLY A 214 1.81 -20.20 0.25
CA GLY A 214 0.43 -20.45 -0.18
C GLY A 214 -0.27 -19.25 -0.82
N GLY A 215 0.40 -18.12 -0.93
CA GLY A 215 -0.15 -16.92 -1.56
C GLY A 215 -0.33 -17.09 -3.06
N ARG A 216 -1.42 -16.53 -3.60
CA ARG A 216 -1.74 -16.58 -5.03
C ARG A 216 -1.69 -15.18 -5.64
N GLY A 217 -1.20 -15.08 -6.87
CA GLY A 217 -1.16 -13.79 -7.55
C GLY A 217 -0.40 -13.83 -8.87
N ALA A 218 -0.32 -12.64 -9.49
CA ALA A 218 0.45 -12.41 -10.71
C ALA A 218 1.50 -11.33 -10.45
N PHE A 219 2.71 -11.55 -10.95
CA PHE A 219 3.84 -10.63 -10.88
C PHE A 219 4.08 -10.07 -12.27
N HIS A 220 4.02 -8.73 -12.39
CA HIS A 220 4.23 -8.02 -13.65
C HIS A 220 5.43 -7.10 -13.53
N GLU A 221 6.24 -7.11 -14.57
CA GLU A 221 7.47 -6.33 -14.68
C GLU A 221 7.35 -5.33 -15.82
N TYR A 222 7.82 -4.10 -15.58
CA TYR A 222 7.72 -3.02 -16.54
C TYR A 222 9.06 -2.30 -16.69
N GLU A 223 9.39 -1.95 -17.90
CA GLU A 223 10.44 -0.99 -18.17
C GLU A 223 9.87 0.43 -17.98
N PRO A 224 10.44 1.25 -17.07
CA PRO A 224 9.93 2.59 -16.84
C PRO A 224 10.19 3.48 -18.06
N PRO A 225 9.27 4.42 -18.37
CA PRO A 225 9.52 5.38 -19.45
C PRO A 225 10.72 6.29 -19.11
N ALA A 226 11.29 6.89 -20.14
CA ALA A 226 12.40 7.84 -19.97
C ALA A 226 12.09 8.92 -18.92
N GLY A 227 13.03 9.16 -18.02
CA GLY A 227 12.89 10.12 -16.92
C GLY A 227 12.25 9.58 -15.65
N LEU A 228 11.74 8.35 -15.65
CA LEU A 228 11.28 7.65 -14.45
C LEU A 228 12.21 6.46 -14.12
N ASN A 229 12.22 6.07 -12.86
CA ASN A 229 12.79 4.79 -12.44
C ASN A 229 11.68 3.79 -12.06
N GLY A 230 12.06 2.54 -11.81
CA GLY A 230 11.11 1.48 -11.50
C GLY A 230 10.22 1.75 -10.29
N HIS A 231 10.69 2.54 -9.31
CA HIS A 231 9.90 2.89 -8.12
C HIS A 231 8.74 3.84 -8.43
N GLN A 232 8.76 4.49 -9.58
CA GLN A 232 7.82 5.53 -9.97
C GLN A 232 6.74 5.05 -10.96
N ILE A 233 6.69 3.75 -11.28
CA ILE A 233 5.75 3.21 -12.29
C ILE A 233 4.28 3.49 -11.99
N SER A 234 3.90 3.70 -10.73
CA SER A 234 2.52 4.06 -10.36
C SER A 234 2.06 5.38 -11.01
N SER A 235 2.99 6.25 -11.40
CA SER A 235 2.72 7.50 -12.13
C SER A 235 2.63 7.33 -13.65
N ALA A 236 2.85 6.11 -14.18
CA ALA A 236 2.80 5.78 -15.61
C ALA A 236 1.69 4.77 -15.90
N PRO A 237 0.40 5.16 -15.90
CA PRO A 237 -0.73 4.25 -16.07
C PRO A 237 -0.71 3.41 -17.34
N SER A 238 -0.12 3.91 -18.43
CA SER A 238 -0.01 3.17 -19.68
C SER A 238 0.70 1.82 -19.54
N LEU A 239 1.61 1.70 -18.58
CA LEU A 239 2.34 0.45 -18.35
C LEU A 239 1.45 -0.65 -17.76
N TRP A 240 0.72 -0.33 -16.71
CA TRP A 240 0.04 -1.31 -15.88
C TRP A 240 -1.48 -1.39 -16.11
N THR A 241 -2.06 -0.47 -16.89
CA THR A 241 -3.51 -0.47 -17.17
C THR A 241 -4.02 -1.81 -17.68
N PRO A 242 -3.42 -2.47 -18.71
CA PRO A 242 -3.97 -3.73 -19.22
C PRO A 242 -3.99 -4.84 -18.16
N ALA A 243 -2.91 -4.97 -17.39
CA ALA A 243 -2.80 -5.99 -16.35
C ALA A 243 -3.76 -5.72 -15.18
N LEU A 244 -3.86 -4.47 -14.74
CA LEU A 244 -4.73 -4.09 -13.64
C LEU A 244 -6.22 -4.18 -14.02
N GLU A 245 -6.61 -3.80 -15.23
CA GLU A 245 -7.97 -3.98 -15.73
C GLU A 245 -8.36 -5.47 -15.82
N ALA A 246 -7.49 -6.30 -16.37
CA ALA A 246 -7.72 -7.76 -16.41
C ALA A 246 -7.86 -8.36 -15.01
N TYR A 247 -7.00 -7.93 -14.08
CA TYR A 247 -7.06 -8.37 -12.69
C TYR A 247 -8.36 -7.96 -12.01
N LEU A 248 -8.76 -6.68 -12.08
CA LEU A 248 -10.00 -6.18 -11.47
C LEU A 248 -11.23 -6.89 -12.04
N ALA A 249 -11.29 -7.08 -13.37
CA ALA A 249 -12.37 -7.81 -14.03
C ALA A 249 -12.47 -9.26 -13.53
N ALA A 250 -11.33 -9.95 -13.36
CA ALA A 250 -11.29 -11.32 -12.83
C ALA A 250 -11.76 -11.40 -11.36
N GLN A 251 -11.71 -10.30 -10.61
CA GLN A 251 -12.27 -10.19 -9.25
C GLN A 251 -13.75 -9.74 -9.24
N GLY A 252 -14.39 -9.60 -10.40
CA GLY A 252 -15.77 -9.09 -10.52
C GLY A 252 -15.91 -7.61 -10.15
N LEU A 253 -14.83 -6.84 -10.32
CA LEU A 253 -14.75 -5.42 -10.00
C LEU A 253 -14.75 -4.55 -11.26
N PRO A 254 -15.23 -3.30 -11.23
CA PRO A 254 -15.18 -2.39 -12.36
C PRO A 254 -13.73 -2.18 -12.83
N ALA A 255 -13.49 -2.41 -14.11
CA ALA A 255 -12.15 -2.38 -14.68
C ALA A 255 -11.97 -1.29 -15.75
N LYS A 256 -13.03 -0.97 -16.47
CA LYS A 256 -12.99 0.01 -17.58
C LYS A 256 -13.74 1.29 -17.20
N ALA A 257 -13.40 2.38 -17.87
CA ALA A 257 -14.20 3.59 -17.81
C ALA A 257 -15.62 3.30 -18.35
N PRO A 258 -16.66 3.88 -17.75
CA PRO A 258 -18.04 3.74 -18.22
C PRO A 258 -18.23 4.32 -19.62
#